data_01979eed155e5538b37a44e542597f21
#
_entry.id   01979eed155e5538b37a44e542597f21
#
_cell.length_a   1.000
_cell.length_b   1.000
_cell.length_c   1.000
_cell.angle_alpha   90.00
_cell.angle_beta   90.00
_cell.angle_gamma   90.00
#
_symmetry.space_group_name_H-M   'P 1'
#
loop_
_entity.id
_entity.type
_entity.pdbx_description
1 polymer ?
#
loop_
_entity_poly.entity_id
_entity_poly.type
_entity_poly.pdbx_seq_one_letter_code
_entity_poly.pdbx_strand_id
1 'polypeptide(L)'
;MRMLNALTLAVILLASSVNAGAQTSSAVSSPAVAVAPQYDTTHVYVAAEDFDRFVTSFLATFGGSTSKQGVATVTPTPSSTVLQMVFTPVGTLSVFGFTTPVPYPFGSERTGYLVTDLGAAVRAARASGADVIVAPFNDPIGRDAIVQWPGGVNMQLYWHTTAPNYAKLQTIPENRVYVSPDRADAFIRSFVAFSGGTVASDEAKASGAEIGRPSDTYRRVRIASAFGNVAVLVTDGHLPYPYGRELTGYEVLDVDTTVTKAKLAGARVLVEPYSADDRRSAFVQFPGGYIAEIHATVRK
;
A
#
# COMPACT_ATOMS: atom_id res chain seq x y z
N MET A 1 44.16 -82.96 18.86
CA MET A 1 42.98 -83.30 18.08
C MET A 1 41.76 -82.65 18.64
N ARG A 2 41.36 -81.47 18.14
CA ARG A 2 40.11 -80.83 18.45
C ARG A 2 39.70 -80.08 17.19
N MET A 3 38.59 -80.46 16.59
CA MET A 3 37.98 -79.82 15.43
C MET A 3 37.32 -78.47 15.85
N LEU A 4 37.59 -77.42 15.13
CA LEU A 4 36.85 -76.17 15.23
C LEU A 4 35.83 -76.11 14.10
N ASN A 5 34.55 -76.05 14.48
CA ASN A 5 33.46 -75.81 13.56
C ASN A 5 33.37 -74.30 13.31
N ALA A 6 33.46 -73.90 12.05
CA ALA A 6 33.18 -72.50 11.63
C ALA A 6 31.68 -72.32 11.37
N LEU A 7 31.04 -71.46 12.11
CA LEU A 7 29.66 -71.06 11.91
C LEU A 7 29.63 -69.83 10.99
N THR A 8 29.10 -69.99 9.80
CA THR A 8 28.92 -68.87 8.83
C THR A 8 27.59 -68.18 9.13
N LEU A 9 27.68 -66.92 9.57
CA LEU A 9 26.51 -66.07 9.82
C LEU A 9 26.15 -65.31 8.53
N ALA A 10 25.02 -65.65 7.91
CA ALA A 10 24.48 -64.91 6.76
C ALA A 10 23.69 -63.72 7.25
N VAL A 11 24.18 -62.53 6.96
CA VAL A 11 23.46 -61.27 7.22
C VAL A 11 22.57 -60.94 6.02
N ILE A 12 21.26 -61.08 6.21
CA ILE A 12 20.26 -60.64 5.22
C ILE A 12 20.03 -59.14 5.41
N LEU A 13 20.51 -58.27 4.47
CA LEU A 13 20.16 -56.85 4.39
C LEU A 13 18.78 -56.73 3.76
N LEU A 14 17.77 -56.40 4.56
CA LEU A 14 16.49 -55.89 4.07
C LEU A 14 16.67 -54.40 3.68
N ALA A 15 16.71 -54.13 2.39
CA ALA A 15 16.63 -52.76 1.87
C ALA A 15 15.17 -52.27 1.94
N SER A 16 14.86 -51.46 2.94
CA SER A 16 13.58 -50.74 3.02
C SER A 16 13.64 -49.55 2.06
N SER A 17 12.97 -49.65 0.92
CA SER A 17 12.74 -48.49 0.01
C SER A 17 11.77 -47.51 0.66
N VAL A 18 12.29 -46.42 1.20
CA VAL A 18 11.49 -45.27 1.62
C VAL A 18 11.02 -44.55 0.36
N ASN A 19 9.78 -44.77 -0.01
CA ASN A 19 9.10 -43.94 -1.01
C ASN A 19 8.92 -42.54 -0.42
N ALA A 20 9.81 -41.60 -0.74
CA ALA A 20 9.61 -40.20 -0.51
C ALA A 20 8.51 -39.70 -1.50
N GLY A 21 7.26 -39.82 -1.07
CA GLY A 21 6.16 -39.16 -1.77
C GLY A 21 6.43 -37.66 -1.79
N ALA A 22 6.77 -37.13 -2.95
CA ALA A 22 6.79 -35.69 -3.17
C ALA A 22 5.38 -35.18 -2.92
N GLN A 23 5.14 -34.58 -1.76
CA GLN A 23 3.95 -33.77 -1.52
C GLN A 23 4.07 -32.57 -2.45
N THR A 24 3.38 -32.60 -3.58
CA THR A 24 3.07 -31.42 -4.38
C THR A 24 2.22 -30.54 -3.49
N SER A 25 2.85 -29.55 -2.86
CA SER A 25 2.17 -28.44 -2.24
C SER A 25 1.35 -27.76 -3.34
N SER A 26 0.07 -28.09 -3.41
CA SER A 26 -0.89 -27.30 -4.20
C SER A 26 -0.82 -25.89 -3.65
N ALA A 27 -0.20 -25.00 -4.40
CA ALA A 27 -0.28 -23.57 -4.10
C ALA A 27 -1.77 -23.22 -4.10
N VAL A 28 -2.33 -23.03 -2.89
CA VAL A 28 -3.68 -22.51 -2.74
C VAL A 28 -3.63 -21.11 -3.35
N SER A 29 -4.21 -20.95 -4.56
CA SER A 29 -4.33 -19.66 -5.18
C SER A 29 -5.09 -18.76 -4.22
N SER A 30 -4.47 -17.65 -3.78
CA SER A 30 -5.16 -16.66 -2.97
C SER A 30 -6.43 -16.23 -3.70
N PRO A 31 -7.58 -16.17 -3.01
CA PRO A 31 -8.81 -15.75 -3.67
C PRO A 31 -8.62 -14.35 -4.25
N ALA A 32 -9.04 -14.13 -5.50
CA ALA A 32 -9.05 -12.82 -6.12
C ALA A 32 -10.10 -11.95 -5.42
N VAL A 33 -9.69 -11.20 -4.40
CA VAL A 33 -10.58 -10.38 -3.57
C VAL A 33 -10.55 -8.90 -3.94
N ALA A 34 -9.64 -8.47 -4.82
CA ALA A 34 -9.54 -7.09 -5.24
C ALA A 34 -10.70 -6.70 -6.17
N VAL A 35 -11.24 -5.49 -5.98
CA VAL A 35 -12.05 -4.81 -7.00
C VAL A 35 -11.09 -4.00 -7.86
N ALA A 36 -10.73 -4.53 -9.02
CA ALA A 36 -9.73 -3.94 -9.91
C ALA A 36 -10.40 -3.18 -11.08
N PRO A 37 -9.77 -2.09 -11.58
CA PRO A 37 -8.69 -1.33 -10.94
C PRO A 37 -9.18 -0.62 -9.68
N GLN A 38 -8.28 -0.37 -8.71
CA GLN A 38 -8.65 0.32 -7.47
C GLN A 38 -8.98 1.78 -7.75
N TYR A 39 -10.12 2.24 -7.24
CA TYR A 39 -10.61 3.60 -7.39
C TYR A 39 -10.44 4.42 -6.12
N ASP A 40 -10.64 3.81 -4.97
CA ASP A 40 -10.54 4.41 -3.66
C ASP A 40 -9.36 3.77 -2.92
N THR A 41 -8.17 4.14 -3.35
CA THR A 41 -6.91 3.57 -2.85
C THR A 41 -6.24 4.44 -1.80
N THR A 42 -6.75 5.67 -1.56
CA THR A 42 -6.11 6.61 -0.65
C THR A 42 -7.11 7.14 0.37
N HIS A 43 -6.88 6.84 1.63
CA HIS A 43 -7.55 7.46 2.76
C HIS A 43 -6.73 8.68 3.20
N VAL A 44 -7.31 9.86 3.08
CA VAL A 44 -6.67 11.13 3.36
C VAL A 44 -7.25 11.73 4.62
N TYR A 45 -6.38 12.01 5.59
CA TYR A 45 -6.75 12.64 6.85
C TYR A 45 -6.23 14.07 6.86
N VAL A 46 -7.14 15.02 7.02
CA VAL A 46 -6.83 16.46 7.05
C VAL A 46 -7.39 17.10 8.31
N ALA A 47 -6.82 18.23 8.72
CA ALA A 47 -7.40 19.06 9.77
C ALA A 47 -8.82 19.48 9.35
N ALA A 48 -9.81 19.31 10.25
CA ALA A 48 -11.21 19.50 9.91
C ALA A 48 -11.51 20.96 9.46
N GLU A 49 -10.82 21.93 10.04
CA GLU A 49 -10.91 23.34 9.66
C GLU A 49 -10.36 23.66 8.27
N ASP A 50 -9.52 22.79 7.74
CA ASP A 50 -8.92 22.93 6.39
C ASP A 50 -9.59 22.02 5.34
N PHE A 51 -10.64 21.29 5.70
CA PHE A 51 -11.26 20.27 4.85
C PHE A 51 -11.63 20.81 3.45
N ASP A 52 -12.42 21.87 3.39
CA ASP A 52 -12.86 22.46 2.11
C ASP A 52 -11.69 23.07 1.33
N ARG A 53 -10.71 23.65 2.03
CA ARG A 53 -9.49 24.17 1.41
C ARG A 53 -8.66 23.06 0.78
N PHE A 54 -8.55 21.91 1.46
CA PHE A 54 -7.90 20.73 0.91
C PHE A 54 -8.59 20.27 -0.38
N VAL A 55 -9.89 20.02 -0.34
CA VAL A 55 -10.67 19.52 -1.49
C VAL A 55 -10.54 20.49 -2.68
N THR A 56 -10.69 21.80 -2.45
CA THR A 56 -10.53 22.82 -3.49
C THR A 56 -9.13 22.80 -4.09
N SER A 57 -8.09 22.76 -3.25
CA SER A 57 -6.69 22.73 -3.68
C SER A 57 -6.36 21.49 -4.51
N PHE A 58 -6.84 20.32 -4.06
CA PHE A 58 -6.59 19.07 -4.74
C PHE A 58 -7.25 19.01 -6.12
N LEU A 59 -8.51 19.43 -6.22
CA LEU A 59 -9.23 19.53 -7.49
C LEU A 59 -8.61 20.56 -8.45
N ALA A 60 -8.15 21.70 -7.94
CA ALA A 60 -7.46 22.69 -8.76
C ALA A 60 -6.12 22.17 -9.32
N THR A 61 -5.48 21.25 -8.60
CA THR A 61 -4.21 20.62 -9.01
C THR A 61 -4.42 19.54 -10.07
N PHE A 62 -5.35 18.60 -9.84
CA PHE A 62 -5.48 17.39 -10.65
C PHE A 62 -6.74 17.35 -11.52
N GLY A 63 -7.69 18.28 -11.30
CA GLY A 63 -9.01 18.23 -11.91
C GLY A 63 -9.93 17.23 -11.24
N GLY A 64 -11.11 17.02 -11.84
CA GLY A 64 -12.05 16.00 -11.36
C GLY A 64 -13.33 16.60 -10.73
N SER A 65 -13.95 15.81 -9.84
CA SER A 65 -15.20 16.16 -9.16
C SER A 65 -15.25 15.56 -7.76
N THR A 66 -16.32 15.83 -7.02
CA THR A 66 -16.53 15.27 -5.67
C THR A 66 -17.90 14.65 -5.52
N SER A 67 -18.03 13.77 -4.52
CA SER A 67 -19.34 13.40 -3.97
C SER A 67 -19.92 14.57 -3.16
N LYS A 68 -21.17 14.41 -2.70
CA LYS A 68 -21.71 15.25 -1.64
C LYS A 68 -20.92 15.03 -0.35
N GLN A 69 -20.63 16.09 0.39
CA GLN A 69 -20.05 16.04 1.72
C GLN A 69 -21.05 15.48 2.73
N GLY A 70 -20.57 14.72 3.70
CA GLY A 70 -21.36 14.15 4.79
C GLY A 70 -20.64 14.23 6.13
N VAL A 71 -21.34 13.85 7.18
CA VAL A 71 -20.79 13.66 8.53
C VAL A 71 -21.20 12.29 9.02
N ALA A 72 -20.24 11.47 9.46
CA ALA A 72 -20.50 10.12 9.96
C ALA A 72 -19.44 9.64 10.95
N THR A 73 -19.72 8.52 11.61
CA THR A 73 -18.76 7.71 12.35
C THR A 73 -18.15 6.69 11.38
N VAL A 74 -16.86 6.77 11.15
CA VAL A 74 -16.10 5.89 10.24
C VAL A 74 -15.10 4.99 10.97
N THR A 75 -15.25 4.88 12.28
CA THR A 75 -14.39 4.08 13.16
C THR A 75 -15.23 3.15 14.02
N PRO A 76 -14.68 2.03 14.55
CA PRO A 76 -15.43 1.10 15.38
C PRO A 76 -15.81 1.67 16.77
N THR A 77 -15.26 2.81 17.14
CA THR A 77 -15.54 3.55 18.36
C THR A 77 -16.23 4.87 18.03
N PRO A 78 -16.98 5.49 18.96
CA PRO A 78 -17.65 6.76 18.70
C PRO A 78 -16.69 7.83 18.22
N SER A 79 -16.99 8.41 17.06
CA SER A 79 -16.25 9.52 16.45
C SER A 79 -17.18 10.34 15.59
N SER A 80 -16.75 11.56 15.22
CA SER A 80 -17.44 12.41 14.25
C SER A 80 -16.45 12.87 13.22
N THR A 81 -16.78 12.63 11.96
CA THR A 81 -15.89 12.86 10.83
C THR A 81 -16.65 13.53 9.69
N VAL A 82 -16.17 14.69 9.24
CA VAL A 82 -16.56 15.23 7.93
C VAL A 82 -15.90 14.38 6.87
N LEU A 83 -16.65 13.92 5.88
CA LEU A 83 -16.13 13.04 4.83
C LEU A 83 -16.64 13.42 3.45
N GLN A 84 -15.82 13.15 2.44
CA GLN A 84 -16.14 13.37 1.05
C GLN A 84 -15.24 12.52 0.14
N MET A 85 -15.80 11.97 -0.93
CA MET A 85 -15.01 11.36 -1.99
C MET A 85 -14.54 12.44 -2.96
N VAL A 86 -13.29 12.33 -3.42
CA VAL A 86 -12.69 13.18 -4.45
C VAL A 86 -12.26 12.29 -5.60
N PHE A 87 -12.82 12.53 -6.78
CA PHE A 87 -12.61 11.75 -7.99
C PHE A 87 -11.72 12.52 -8.95
N THR A 88 -10.48 12.08 -9.12
CA THR A 88 -9.55 12.69 -10.07
C THR A 88 -9.08 11.69 -11.12
N PRO A 89 -8.54 12.15 -12.25
CA PRO A 89 -7.97 11.26 -13.26
C PRO A 89 -6.78 10.42 -12.77
N VAL A 90 -6.11 10.86 -11.70
CA VAL A 90 -4.88 10.25 -11.18
C VAL A 90 -5.09 9.44 -9.90
N GLY A 91 -6.29 9.44 -9.35
CA GLY A 91 -6.64 8.70 -8.14
C GLY A 91 -7.95 9.16 -7.53
N THR A 92 -8.60 8.27 -6.80
CA THR A 92 -9.77 8.57 -5.99
C THR A 92 -9.36 8.61 -4.53
N LEU A 93 -9.90 9.55 -3.77
CA LEU A 93 -9.61 9.73 -2.35
C LEU A 93 -10.88 9.64 -1.52
N SER A 94 -10.78 8.97 -0.38
CA SER A 94 -11.70 9.16 0.75
C SER A 94 -11.08 10.18 1.69
N VAL A 95 -11.65 11.37 1.76
CA VAL A 95 -11.14 12.47 2.59
C VAL A 95 -11.88 12.50 3.92
N PHE A 96 -11.12 12.56 5.01
CA PHE A 96 -11.63 12.54 6.38
C PHE A 96 -11.10 13.72 7.19
N GLY A 97 -12.00 14.52 7.75
CA GLY A 97 -11.71 15.58 8.72
C GLY A 97 -12.38 15.25 10.04
N PHE A 98 -11.64 14.70 11.00
CA PHE A 98 -12.18 14.37 12.32
C PHE A 98 -12.47 15.65 13.12
N THR A 99 -13.68 15.76 13.65
CA THR A 99 -14.08 16.81 14.60
C THR A 99 -14.00 16.34 16.05
N THR A 100 -13.64 15.08 16.27
CA THR A 100 -13.35 14.46 17.56
C THR A 100 -11.92 13.91 17.56
N PRO A 101 -11.34 13.54 18.71
CA PRO A 101 -10.07 12.85 18.76
C PRO A 101 -10.07 11.60 17.85
N VAL A 102 -8.97 11.41 17.11
CA VAL A 102 -8.85 10.30 16.16
C VAL A 102 -8.43 9.03 16.89
N PRO A 103 -9.22 7.94 16.85
CA PRO A 103 -8.83 6.67 17.45
C PRO A 103 -7.66 6.04 16.67
N TYR A 104 -6.70 5.45 17.39
CA TYR A 104 -5.65 4.65 16.74
C TYR A 104 -6.24 3.35 16.14
N PRO A 105 -5.84 2.89 14.95
CA PRO A 105 -4.76 3.42 14.10
C PRO A 105 -5.24 4.44 13.03
N PHE A 106 -6.48 4.87 13.07
CA PHE A 106 -7.01 5.84 12.12
C PHE A 106 -6.22 7.15 12.14
N GLY A 107 -6.19 7.86 11.01
CA GLY A 107 -5.40 9.08 10.87
C GLY A 107 -3.95 8.86 10.45
N SER A 108 -3.43 7.65 10.55
CA SER A 108 -2.05 7.31 10.17
C SER A 108 -1.96 6.46 8.89
N GLU A 109 -2.91 5.57 8.64
CA GLU A 109 -2.95 4.81 7.39
C GLU A 109 -3.26 5.73 6.20
N ARG A 110 -2.70 5.40 5.05
CA ARG A 110 -2.87 6.18 3.80
C ARG A 110 -3.58 5.39 2.70
N THR A 111 -3.48 4.08 2.72
CA THR A 111 -3.99 3.21 1.67
C THR A 111 -5.18 2.42 2.15
N GLY A 112 -6.24 2.44 1.35
CA GLY A 112 -7.42 1.60 1.51
C GLY A 112 -7.69 0.80 0.24
N TYR A 113 -8.08 -0.45 0.39
CA TYR A 113 -8.36 -1.34 -0.72
C TYR A 113 -9.80 -1.84 -0.69
N LEU A 114 -10.55 -1.53 -1.74
CA LEU A 114 -11.88 -2.07 -1.96
C LEU A 114 -11.79 -3.56 -2.29
N VAL A 115 -12.56 -4.38 -1.58
CA VAL A 115 -12.57 -5.82 -1.75
C VAL A 115 -13.98 -6.33 -2.09
N THR A 116 -14.05 -7.45 -2.79
CA THR A 116 -15.31 -8.11 -3.18
C THR A 116 -16.00 -8.81 -2.00
N ASP A 117 -15.22 -9.25 -1.01
CA ASP A 117 -15.68 -9.89 0.24
C ASP A 117 -14.67 -9.60 1.35
N LEU A 118 -15.10 -8.83 2.34
CA LEU A 118 -14.21 -8.44 3.45
C LEU A 118 -13.74 -9.64 4.28
N GLY A 119 -14.62 -10.60 4.53
CA GLY A 119 -14.26 -11.79 5.30
C GLY A 119 -13.21 -12.65 4.60
N ALA A 120 -13.37 -12.85 3.29
CA ALA A 120 -12.39 -13.56 2.46
C ALA A 120 -11.07 -12.79 2.41
N ALA A 121 -11.10 -11.47 2.23
CA ALA A 121 -9.92 -10.62 2.18
C ALA A 121 -9.13 -10.66 3.50
N VAL A 122 -9.81 -10.55 4.64
CA VAL A 122 -9.17 -10.64 5.97
C VAL A 122 -8.55 -12.02 6.22
N ARG A 123 -9.23 -13.12 5.80
CA ARG A 123 -8.64 -14.46 5.89
C ARG A 123 -7.41 -14.61 5.00
N ALA A 124 -7.48 -14.09 3.76
CA ALA A 124 -6.35 -14.11 2.83
C ALA A 124 -5.16 -13.30 3.36
N ALA A 125 -5.40 -12.11 3.92
CA ALA A 125 -4.36 -11.28 4.52
C ALA A 125 -3.66 -12.01 5.66
N ARG A 126 -4.40 -12.64 6.59
CA ARG A 126 -3.83 -13.46 7.66
C ARG A 126 -3.02 -14.63 7.13
N ALA A 127 -3.54 -15.36 6.16
CA ALA A 127 -2.84 -16.49 5.54
C ALA A 127 -1.54 -16.06 4.84
N SER A 128 -1.48 -14.80 4.39
CA SER A 128 -0.30 -14.19 3.78
C SER A 128 0.65 -13.54 4.80
N GLY A 129 0.36 -13.59 6.10
CA GLY A 129 1.25 -13.13 7.16
C GLY A 129 0.97 -11.71 7.68
N ALA A 130 -0.21 -11.15 7.40
CA ALA A 130 -0.63 -9.89 8.02
C ALA A 130 -1.32 -10.13 9.36
N ASP A 131 -1.13 -9.20 10.30
CA ASP A 131 -1.92 -9.09 11.51
C ASP A 131 -3.21 -8.29 11.27
N VAL A 132 -4.30 -8.65 11.93
CA VAL A 132 -5.55 -7.87 11.92
C VAL A 132 -5.56 -7.00 13.16
N ILE A 133 -5.22 -5.71 12.99
CA ILE A 133 -5.13 -4.77 14.11
C ILE A 133 -6.46 -4.09 14.44
N VAL A 134 -7.38 -3.99 13.44
CA VAL A 134 -8.78 -3.64 13.68
C VAL A 134 -9.65 -4.71 13.03
N ALA A 135 -10.41 -5.44 13.87
CA ALA A 135 -11.33 -6.47 13.41
C ALA A 135 -12.43 -5.86 12.52
N PRO A 136 -13.07 -6.65 11.64
CA PRO A 136 -14.16 -6.17 10.80
C PRO A 136 -15.26 -5.46 11.59
N PHE A 137 -15.58 -4.23 11.18
CA PHE A 137 -16.62 -3.40 11.77
C PHE A 137 -17.51 -2.78 10.67
N ASN A 138 -18.67 -2.28 11.04
CA ASN A 138 -19.57 -1.60 10.10
C ASN A 138 -19.23 -0.11 10.03
N ASP A 139 -19.33 0.43 8.83
CA ASP A 139 -19.33 1.86 8.54
C ASP A 139 -20.65 2.25 7.86
N PRO A 140 -20.92 3.54 7.56
CA PRO A 140 -22.20 3.96 6.98
C PRO A 140 -22.54 3.37 5.61
N ILE A 141 -21.53 2.94 4.83
CA ILE A 141 -21.72 2.45 3.47
C ILE A 141 -21.24 1.02 3.25
N GLY A 142 -20.70 0.38 4.31
CA GLY A 142 -20.18 -0.97 4.17
C GLY A 142 -19.57 -1.54 5.45
N ARG A 143 -18.42 -2.14 5.29
CA ARG A 143 -17.64 -2.75 6.36
C ARG A 143 -16.16 -2.59 6.10
N ASP A 144 -15.40 -2.37 7.17
CA ASP A 144 -13.95 -2.14 7.14
C ASP A 144 -13.19 -3.06 8.08
N ALA A 145 -11.89 -3.21 7.82
CA ALA A 145 -10.91 -3.81 8.72
C ALA A 145 -9.55 -3.18 8.45
N ILE A 146 -8.67 -3.10 9.46
CA ILE A 146 -7.29 -2.66 9.25
C ILE A 146 -6.36 -3.85 9.52
N VAL A 147 -5.49 -4.09 8.55
CA VAL A 147 -4.43 -5.09 8.63
C VAL A 147 -3.07 -4.41 8.69
N GLN A 148 -2.11 -5.08 9.33
CA GLN A 148 -0.72 -4.64 9.39
C GLN A 148 0.17 -5.71 8.76
N TRP A 149 0.90 -5.33 7.73
CA TRP A 149 1.87 -6.19 7.06
C TRP A 149 3.19 -6.25 7.83
N PRO A 150 4.03 -7.29 7.58
CA PRO A 150 5.40 -7.31 8.07
C PRO A 150 6.12 -5.99 7.76
N GLY A 151 6.78 -5.40 8.77
CA GLY A 151 7.40 -4.08 8.64
C GLY A 151 6.55 -2.92 9.15
N GLY A 152 5.34 -3.21 9.64
CA GLY A 152 4.48 -2.21 10.29
C GLY A 152 3.60 -1.39 9.34
N VAL A 153 3.49 -1.80 8.08
CA VAL A 153 2.67 -1.09 7.07
C VAL A 153 1.19 -1.42 7.31
N ASN A 154 0.39 -0.41 7.62
CA ASN A 154 -1.05 -0.54 7.84
C ASN A 154 -1.80 -0.32 6.54
N MET A 155 -2.81 -1.17 6.28
CA MET A 155 -3.72 -1.02 5.15
C MET A 155 -5.14 -1.28 5.60
N GLN A 156 -6.07 -0.45 5.12
CA GLN A 156 -7.50 -0.65 5.33
C GLN A 156 -8.06 -1.50 4.20
N LEU A 157 -8.80 -2.56 4.56
CA LEU A 157 -9.61 -3.34 3.65
C LEU A 157 -11.06 -2.92 3.87
N TYR A 158 -11.79 -2.58 2.80
CA TYR A 158 -13.17 -2.14 2.90
C TYR A 158 -14.05 -2.79 1.81
N TRP A 159 -15.31 -2.97 2.15
CA TRP A 159 -16.33 -3.51 1.28
C TRP A 159 -17.57 -2.64 1.32
N HIS A 160 -18.09 -2.30 0.16
CA HIS A 160 -19.29 -1.45 0.07
C HIS A 160 -20.54 -2.28 -0.16
N THR A 161 -21.64 -1.90 0.53
CA THR A 161 -22.98 -2.49 0.36
C THR A 161 -23.50 -2.30 -1.07
N THR A 162 -23.11 -1.19 -1.72
CA THR A 162 -23.39 -0.92 -3.14
C THR A 162 -22.07 -0.79 -3.86
N ALA A 163 -21.87 -1.59 -4.91
CA ALA A 163 -20.65 -1.52 -5.71
C ALA A 163 -20.46 -0.10 -6.26
N PRO A 164 -19.29 0.51 -6.11
CA PRO A 164 -19.03 1.85 -6.62
C PRO A 164 -19.03 1.84 -8.17
N ASN A 165 -19.55 2.90 -8.74
CA ASN A 165 -19.52 3.14 -10.19
C ASN A 165 -18.71 4.42 -10.46
N TYR A 166 -17.41 4.34 -10.23
CA TYR A 166 -16.52 5.47 -10.44
C TYR A 166 -15.99 5.54 -11.88
N ALA A 167 -15.61 6.75 -12.30
CA ALA A 167 -14.93 6.91 -13.58
C ALA A 167 -13.58 6.17 -13.57
N LYS A 168 -13.21 5.58 -14.70
CA LYS A 168 -11.92 4.90 -14.86
C LYS A 168 -10.79 5.90 -14.67
N LEU A 169 -9.79 5.52 -13.87
CA LEU A 169 -8.56 6.30 -13.69
C LEU A 169 -7.74 6.32 -14.99
N GLN A 170 -7.08 7.43 -15.28
CA GLN A 170 -6.07 7.53 -16.35
C GLN A 170 -4.74 6.92 -15.92
N THR A 171 -4.38 7.14 -14.66
CA THR A 171 -3.21 6.53 -14.02
C THR A 171 -3.61 5.93 -12.68
N ILE A 172 -2.89 4.89 -12.23
CA ILE A 172 -3.14 4.23 -10.95
C ILE A 172 -2.11 4.77 -9.95
N PRO A 173 -2.56 5.27 -8.78
CA PRO A 173 -1.65 5.75 -7.74
C PRO A 173 -0.65 4.68 -7.29
N GLU A 174 0.53 5.11 -6.89
CA GLU A 174 1.56 4.27 -6.28
C GLU A 174 1.60 4.54 -4.78
N ASN A 175 1.39 3.48 -3.97
CA ASN A 175 1.61 3.56 -2.53
C ASN A 175 3.10 3.40 -2.23
N ARG A 176 3.71 4.39 -1.56
CA ARG A 176 5.12 4.41 -1.18
C ARG A 176 5.25 4.03 0.28
N VAL A 177 5.80 2.85 0.55
CA VAL A 177 5.99 2.32 1.90
C VAL A 177 7.48 2.22 2.23
N TYR A 178 7.82 2.57 3.48
CA TYR A 178 9.19 2.52 3.99
C TYR A 178 9.32 1.33 4.94
N VAL A 179 10.22 0.42 4.62
CA VAL A 179 10.38 -0.83 5.36
C VAL A 179 11.86 -1.06 5.69
N SER A 180 12.13 -1.53 6.91
CA SER A 180 13.50 -1.86 7.32
C SER A 180 14.06 -3.03 6.49
N PRO A 181 15.40 -3.11 6.31
CA PRO A 181 16.04 -4.22 5.61
C PRO A 181 15.64 -5.58 6.16
N ASP A 182 15.45 -5.71 7.48
CA ASP A 182 15.09 -6.96 8.15
C ASP A 182 13.67 -7.45 7.80
N ARG A 183 12.79 -6.55 7.35
CA ARG A 183 11.37 -6.85 7.08
C ARG A 183 10.98 -6.75 5.63
N ALA A 184 11.81 -6.17 4.77
CA ALA A 184 11.48 -5.90 3.38
C ALA A 184 11.05 -7.16 2.62
N ASP A 185 11.83 -8.25 2.68
CA ASP A 185 11.48 -9.50 1.98
C ASP A 185 10.23 -10.15 2.55
N ALA A 186 9.99 -10.04 3.86
CA ALA A 186 8.76 -10.55 4.47
C ALA A 186 7.54 -9.74 3.99
N PHE A 187 7.62 -8.42 3.95
CA PHE A 187 6.57 -7.56 3.40
C PHE A 187 6.28 -7.91 1.94
N ILE A 188 7.31 -7.97 1.08
CA ILE A 188 7.17 -8.25 -0.35
C ILE A 188 6.47 -9.59 -0.57
N ARG A 189 6.95 -10.66 0.07
CA ARG A 189 6.32 -12.00 -0.06
C ARG A 189 4.87 -12.00 0.40
N SER A 190 4.59 -11.39 1.55
CA SER A 190 3.25 -11.33 2.13
C SER A 190 2.28 -10.56 1.23
N PHE A 191 2.67 -9.38 0.78
CA PHE A 191 1.80 -8.54 -0.05
C PHE A 191 1.59 -9.14 -1.45
N VAL A 192 2.63 -9.70 -2.08
CA VAL A 192 2.50 -10.41 -3.37
C VAL A 192 1.58 -11.62 -3.24
N ALA A 193 1.74 -12.43 -2.18
CA ALA A 193 0.87 -13.59 -1.93
C ALA A 193 -0.61 -13.19 -1.73
N PHE A 194 -0.87 -12.10 -1.01
CA PHE A 194 -2.22 -11.58 -0.79
C PHE A 194 -2.82 -10.98 -2.06
N SER A 195 -2.09 -10.12 -2.73
CA SER A 195 -2.60 -9.31 -3.85
C SER A 195 -2.64 -10.06 -5.17
N GLY A 196 -1.99 -11.22 -5.27
CA GLY A 196 -1.76 -11.90 -6.55
C GLY A 196 -0.88 -11.09 -7.51
N GLY A 197 -0.15 -10.11 -6.96
CA GLY A 197 0.69 -9.19 -7.73
C GLY A 197 2.01 -9.78 -8.18
N THR A 198 2.78 -8.99 -8.89
CA THR A 198 4.11 -9.34 -9.37
C THR A 198 5.13 -8.28 -8.99
N VAL A 199 6.37 -8.69 -8.71
CA VAL A 199 7.49 -7.77 -8.58
C VAL A 199 7.86 -7.27 -9.99
N ALA A 200 7.55 -6.01 -10.26
CA ALA A 200 7.84 -5.37 -11.54
C ALA A 200 9.33 -4.98 -11.67
N SER A 201 9.96 -4.57 -10.57
CA SER A 201 11.41 -4.34 -10.49
C SER A 201 11.91 -4.55 -9.06
N ASP A 202 13.17 -4.95 -8.93
CA ASP A 202 13.92 -5.03 -7.66
C ASP A 202 15.34 -4.48 -7.92
N GLU A 203 15.56 -3.26 -7.49
CA GLU A 203 16.78 -2.51 -7.75
C GLU A 203 17.57 -2.35 -6.45
N ALA A 204 18.68 -3.08 -6.33
CA ALA A 204 19.51 -3.04 -5.13
C ALA A 204 20.24 -1.70 -4.93
N LYS A 205 20.35 -0.87 -5.96
CA LYS A 205 21.10 0.39 -5.97
C LYS A 205 20.32 1.51 -6.67
N ALA A 206 19.05 1.69 -6.33
CA ALA A 206 18.27 2.83 -6.78
C ALA A 206 18.85 4.14 -6.22
N SER A 207 18.58 5.25 -6.88
CA SER A 207 19.09 6.57 -6.47
C SER A 207 18.51 6.99 -5.11
N GLY A 208 19.37 7.33 -4.17
CA GLY A 208 18.96 7.83 -2.84
C GLY A 208 18.29 9.20 -2.90
N ALA A 209 18.27 9.89 -4.03
CA ALA A 209 17.49 11.12 -4.19
C ALA A 209 15.99 10.91 -3.92
N GLU A 210 15.45 9.72 -4.26
CA GLU A 210 14.04 9.37 -3.99
C GLU A 210 13.68 9.29 -2.51
N ILE A 211 14.67 9.16 -1.64
CA ILE A 211 14.51 9.09 -0.19
C ILE A 211 15.19 10.26 0.54
N GLY A 212 15.55 11.33 -0.19
CA GLY A 212 16.19 12.52 0.36
C GLY A 212 17.66 12.35 0.73
N ARG A 213 18.32 11.33 0.19
CA ARG A 213 19.75 11.01 0.41
C ARG A 213 20.51 10.93 -0.92
N PRO A 214 20.67 12.04 -1.66
CA PRO A 214 21.12 12.02 -3.06
C PRO A 214 22.51 11.42 -3.28
N SER A 215 23.34 11.36 -2.25
CA SER A 215 24.67 10.75 -2.31
C SER A 215 24.68 9.23 -2.09
N ASP A 216 23.54 8.67 -1.70
CA ASP A 216 23.42 7.27 -1.33
C ASP A 216 22.69 6.45 -2.40
N THR A 217 22.73 5.14 -2.22
CA THR A 217 21.87 4.20 -2.93
C THR A 217 21.09 3.36 -1.92
N TYR A 218 19.95 2.83 -2.35
CA TYR A 218 19.09 1.99 -1.52
C TYR A 218 18.41 0.91 -2.37
N ARG A 219 17.81 -0.09 -1.75
CA ARG A 219 17.00 -1.07 -2.47
C ARG A 219 15.59 -0.55 -2.63
N ARG A 220 15.10 -0.54 -3.87
CA ARG A 220 13.73 -0.21 -4.26
C ARG A 220 13.07 -1.40 -4.93
N VAL A 221 11.90 -1.81 -4.45
CA VAL A 221 11.10 -2.86 -5.09
C VAL A 221 9.76 -2.30 -5.50
N ARG A 222 9.41 -2.44 -6.77
CA ARG A 222 8.08 -2.05 -7.29
C ARG A 222 7.22 -3.28 -7.48
N ILE A 223 6.00 -3.24 -6.96
CA ILE A 223 5.00 -4.31 -7.06
C ILE A 223 3.80 -3.76 -7.82
N ALA A 224 3.36 -4.48 -8.85
CA ALA A 224 2.13 -4.20 -9.56
C ALA A 224 1.07 -5.26 -9.20
N SER A 225 -0.16 -4.84 -8.93
CA SER A 225 -1.24 -5.73 -8.55
C SER A 225 -2.63 -5.19 -8.92
N ALA A 226 -3.65 -6.00 -8.73
CA ALA A 226 -5.04 -5.57 -8.85
C ALA A 226 -5.46 -4.53 -7.79
N PHE A 227 -4.70 -4.39 -6.71
CA PHE A 227 -4.85 -3.35 -5.69
C PHE A 227 -4.09 -2.04 -6.02
N GLY A 228 -3.46 -1.95 -7.17
CA GLY A 228 -2.63 -0.82 -7.57
C GLY A 228 -1.13 -1.11 -7.45
N ASN A 229 -0.34 -0.04 -7.48
CA ASN A 229 1.11 -0.11 -7.45
C ASN A 229 1.65 0.18 -6.04
N VAL A 230 2.72 -0.53 -5.66
CA VAL A 230 3.41 -0.30 -4.38
C VAL A 230 4.91 -0.15 -4.65
N ALA A 231 5.50 0.94 -4.16
CA ALA A 231 6.95 1.11 -4.09
C ALA A 231 7.43 0.82 -2.67
N VAL A 232 8.20 -0.24 -2.51
CA VAL A 232 8.85 -0.63 -1.26
C VAL A 232 10.23 0.01 -1.20
N LEU A 233 10.39 0.97 -0.30
CA LEU A 233 11.60 1.73 -0.10
C LEU A 233 12.32 1.15 1.12
N VAL A 234 13.38 0.37 0.88
CA VAL A 234 14.10 -0.33 1.94
C VAL A 234 15.15 0.60 2.55
N THR A 235 14.99 0.95 3.83
CA THR A 235 15.78 2.00 4.46
C THR A 235 16.04 1.72 5.95
N ASP A 236 17.12 2.28 6.46
CA ASP A 236 17.48 2.27 7.89
C ASP A 236 16.68 3.27 8.75
N GLY A 237 15.75 4.02 8.14
CA GLY A 237 14.90 4.99 8.83
C GLY A 237 15.55 6.35 9.10
N HIS A 238 16.83 6.56 8.77
CA HIS A 238 17.52 7.85 8.95
C HIS A 238 17.24 8.77 7.76
N LEU A 239 16.01 9.24 7.62
CA LEU A 239 15.55 10.02 6.49
C LEU A 239 15.16 11.45 6.90
N PRO A 240 15.49 12.45 6.06
CA PRO A 240 15.04 13.81 6.31
C PRO A 240 13.54 13.95 6.04
N TYR A 241 12.90 14.94 6.68
CA TYR A 241 11.53 15.32 6.32
C TYR A 241 11.47 15.81 4.87
N PRO A 242 10.45 15.44 4.05
CA PRO A 242 9.22 14.72 4.40
C PRO A 242 9.27 13.19 4.23
N TYR A 243 10.42 12.61 3.95
CA TYR A 243 10.58 11.18 3.70
C TYR A 243 10.36 10.33 4.97
N GLY A 244 10.26 9.01 4.80
CA GLY A 244 10.12 8.05 5.90
C GLY A 244 8.70 7.80 6.39
N ARG A 245 7.70 8.46 5.81
CA ARG A 245 6.28 8.20 6.06
C ARG A 245 5.63 7.58 4.83
N GLU A 246 4.64 6.74 5.04
CA GLU A 246 3.81 6.25 3.94
C GLU A 246 3.18 7.44 3.19
N LEU A 247 3.27 7.42 1.87
CA LEU A 247 2.78 8.45 0.98
C LEU A 247 2.12 7.83 -0.24
N THR A 248 1.18 8.54 -0.84
CA THR A 248 0.68 8.23 -2.18
C THR A 248 1.41 9.07 -3.22
N GLY A 249 1.88 8.40 -4.27
CA GLY A 249 2.43 9.02 -5.48
C GLY A 249 1.37 9.07 -6.59
N TYR A 250 1.14 10.26 -7.12
CA TYR A 250 0.20 10.49 -8.23
C TYR A 250 0.98 10.67 -9.52
N GLU A 251 0.78 9.77 -10.49
CA GLU A 251 1.40 9.87 -11.80
C GLU A 251 0.68 10.91 -12.66
N VAL A 252 1.44 11.84 -13.22
CA VAL A 252 0.98 12.92 -14.07
C VAL A 252 1.79 12.98 -15.37
N LEU A 253 1.29 13.70 -16.37
CA LEU A 253 2.01 13.89 -17.63
C LEU A 253 3.19 14.86 -17.51
N ASP A 254 3.04 15.90 -16.66
CA ASP A 254 4.04 16.96 -16.48
C ASP A 254 4.08 17.39 -15.01
N VAL A 255 5.20 17.06 -14.36
CA VAL A 255 5.41 17.34 -12.94
C VAL A 255 5.51 18.86 -12.69
N ASP A 256 6.26 19.59 -13.51
CA ASP A 256 6.52 21.02 -13.28
C ASP A 256 5.22 21.84 -13.42
N THR A 257 4.44 21.55 -14.46
CA THR A 257 3.12 22.17 -14.65
C THR A 257 2.17 21.82 -13.50
N THR A 258 2.14 20.56 -13.04
CA THR A 258 1.25 20.11 -11.96
C THR A 258 1.66 20.73 -10.62
N VAL A 259 2.95 20.79 -10.31
CA VAL A 259 3.48 21.45 -9.11
C VAL A 259 3.15 22.95 -9.12
N THR A 260 3.24 23.61 -10.28
CA THR A 260 2.84 25.01 -10.42
C THR A 260 1.35 25.21 -10.10
N LYS A 261 0.47 24.35 -10.61
CA LYS A 261 -0.97 24.37 -10.28
C LYS A 261 -1.20 24.15 -8.78
N ALA A 262 -0.51 23.17 -8.17
CA ALA A 262 -0.61 22.91 -6.74
C ALA A 262 -0.22 24.13 -5.90
N LYS A 263 0.89 24.83 -6.24
CA LYS A 263 1.33 26.06 -5.57
C LYS A 263 0.27 27.16 -5.68
N LEU A 264 -0.26 27.40 -6.87
CA LEU A 264 -1.31 28.39 -7.10
C LEU A 264 -2.61 28.06 -6.34
N ALA A 265 -2.86 26.78 -6.12
CA ALA A 265 -3.99 26.27 -5.35
C ALA A 265 -3.74 26.23 -3.83
N GLY A 266 -2.62 26.75 -3.34
CA GLY A 266 -2.31 26.88 -1.92
C GLY A 266 -1.53 25.70 -1.31
N ALA A 267 -1.04 24.75 -2.12
CA ALA A 267 -0.13 23.72 -1.64
C ALA A 267 1.28 24.27 -1.45
N ARG A 268 2.01 23.75 -0.46
CA ARG A 268 3.42 24.05 -0.21
C ARG A 268 4.30 22.99 -0.86
N VAL A 269 5.27 23.38 -1.66
CA VAL A 269 6.30 22.47 -2.18
C VAL A 269 7.28 22.16 -1.05
N LEU A 270 7.42 20.89 -0.72
CA LEU A 270 8.35 20.38 0.30
C LEU A 270 9.67 19.94 -0.33
N VAL A 271 9.58 19.34 -1.53
CA VAL A 271 10.73 18.95 -2.33
C VAL A 271 10.46 19.42 -3.75
N GLU A 272 11.32 20.32 -4.24
CA GLU A 272 11.24 20.83 -5.61
C GLU A 272 11.41 19.70 -6.64
N PRO A 273 10.89 19.86 -7.86
CA PRO A 273 11.01 18.85 -8.90
C PRO A 273 12.45 18.40 -9.15
N TYR A 274 12.72 17.12 -9.00
CA TYR A 274 14.01 16.48 -9.22
C TYR A 274 13.87 15.25 -10.11
N SER A 275 14.98 14.80 -10.71
CA SER A 275 15.03 13.56 -11.48
C SER A 275 15.88 12.53 -10.76
N ALA A 276 15.40 11.29 -10.72
CA ALA A 276 16.11 10.14 -10.19
C ALA A 276 15.80 8.93 -11.07
N ASP A 277 16.82 8.30 -11.61
CA ASP A 277 16.71 7.17 -12.54
C ASP A 277 15.80 7.50 -13.75
N ASP A 278 14.67 6.83 -13.86
CA ASP A 278 13.65 6.99 -14.91
C ASP A 278 12.46 7.86 -14.47
N ARG A 279 12.58 8.57 -13.35
CA ARG A 279 11.47 9.28 -12.71
C ARG A 279 11.79 10.74 -12.43
N ARG A 280 10.84 11.61 -12.70
CA ARG A 280 10.81 12.99 -12.23
C ARG A 280 9.77 13.07 -11.12
N SER A 281 10.12 13.64 -9.98
CA SER A 281 9.26 13.68 -8.79
C SER A 281 9.36 15.00 -8.05
N ALA A 282 8.29 15.34 -7.33
CA ALA A 282 8.23 16.44 -6.37
C ALA A 282 7.35 16.02 -5.19
N PHE A 283 7.52 16.65 -4.02
CA PHE A 283 6.64 16.44 -2.88
C PHE A 283 5.93 17.73 -2.53
N VAL A 284 4.62 17.65 -2.37
CA VAL A 284 3.77 18.78 -2.02
C VAL A 284 2.96 18.48 -0.77
N GLN A 285 2.72 19.51 0.03
CA GLN A 285 1.80 19.47 1.16
C GLN A 285 0.59 20.34 0.86
N PHE A 286 -0.57 19.71 0.78
CA PHE A 286 -1.85 20.38 0.61
C PHE A 286 -2.33 21.04 1.92
N PRO A 287 -3.28 22.00 1.87
CA PRO A 287 -3.97 22.49 3.05
C PRO A 287 -4.49 21.32 3.90
N GLY A 288 -4.48 21.45 5.22
CA GLY A 288 -4.87 20.39 6.14
C GLY A 288 -3.77 19.34 6.40
N GLY A 289 -2.58 19.51 5.79
CA GLY A 289 -1.37 18.76 6.15
C GLY A 289 -1.12 17.49 5.33
N TYR A 290 -1.99 17.12 4.39
CA TYR A 290 -1.76 15.96 3.52
C TYR A 290 -0.53 16.15 2.62
N ILE A 291 0.37 15.17 2.63
CA ILE A 291 1.59 15.17 1.80
C ILE A 291 1.46 14.10 0.73
N ALA A 292 1.75 14.47 -0.52
CA ALA A 292 1.75 13.56 -1.65
C ALA A 292 3.00 13.74 -2.52
N GLU A 293 3.39 12.67 -3.21
CA GLU A 293 4.31 12.75 -4.32
C GLU A 293 3.54 13.03 -5.61
N ILE A 294 4.08 13.91 -6.44
CA ILE A 294 3.67 14.11 -7.84
C ILE A 294 4.82 13.61 -8.70
N HIS A 295 4.57 12.66 -9.59
CA HIS A 295 5.64 12.08 -10.40
C HIS A 295 5.23 11.83 -11.85
N ALA A 296 6.23 11.66 -12.70
CA ALA A 296 6.11 11.20 -14.07
C ALA A 296 7.27 10.28 -14.43
N THR A 297 6.99 9.26 -15.25
CA THR A 297 8.05 8.43 -15.84
C THR A 297 8.71 9.19 -16.98
N VAL A 298 10.03 9.36 -16.91
CA VAL A 298 10.82 9.97 -17.98
C VAL A 298 11.12 8.89 -19.02
N ARG A 299 10.44 8.96 -20.15
CA ARG A 299 10.79 8.08 -21.30
C ARG A 299 12.12 8.56 -21.87
N LYS A 300 13.10 7.66 -21.91
CA LYS A 300 14.39 7.87 -22.59
C LYS A 300 14.24 7.86 -24.09
#